data_0c992b5ba8c3292ea4d856b198cee969
#
_entry.id   0c992b5ba8c3292ea4d856b198cee969
#
_cell.length_a   1.000
_cell.length_b   1.000
_cell.length_c   1.000
_cell.angle_alpha   90.00
_cell.angle_beta   90.00
_cell.angle_gamma   90.00
#
_symmetry.space_group_name_H-M   'P 1'
#
loop_
_entity.id
_entity.type
_entity.pdbx_description
1 polymer ?
#
loop_
_entity_poly.entity_id
_entity_poly.type
_entity_poly.pdbx_seq_one_letter_code
_entity_poly.pdbx_strand_id
1 'polypeptide(L)'
;VDSALEEIERGLKEDRENARTASLRGKMLGLLPVVWVGILLSMFQQLVGINVIFYYSQSLWASVGFDTTNQSTSFIISVVTSVINVAVTFVAIFFVDKIGRRPLLLTGSAGMAVSLGLMALSFSQAVVTDGGTPQLPGAWGPLALVGANLFVIFFGATWGPIVWVLLGEIFPNRIRGKALGVAAAAQWLTNFAITETFPALSGFSLAFTYGLYTFFALVSFFFVFFAVPETKGRSLESMDSLKVVRKNSRQAVDAPR
;
A
#
# COMPACT_ATOMS: atom_id res chain seq x y z
N VAL A 1 -39.70 -1.83 21.94
CA VAL A 1 -38.72 -0.87 21.45
C VAL A 1 -37.72 -0.55 22.58
N ASP A 2 -38.19 -0.31 23.80
CA ASP A 2 -37.35 0.09 24.94
C ASP A 2 -36.37 -1.01 25.38
N SER A 3 -36.83 -2.28 25.40
CA SER A 3 -35.98 -3.43 25.74
C SER A 3 -34.82 -3.64 24.74
N ALA A 4 -35.05 -3.40 23.45
CA ALA A 4 -34.01 -3.50 22.43
C ALA A 4 -33.02 -2.35 22.53
N LEU A 5 -33.45 -1.13 22.93
CA LEU A 5 -32.58 0.00 23.17
C LEU A 5 -31.69 -0.25 24.41
N GLU A 6 -32.25 -0.78 25.50
CA GLU A 6 -31.47 -1.12 26.70
C GLU A 6 -30.41 -2.21 26.43
N GLU A 7 -30.73 -3.19 25.59
CA GLU A 7 -29.81 -4.25 25.18
C GLU A 7 -28.64 -3.70 24.34
N ILE A 8 -28.97 -2.80 23.39
CA ILE A 8 -27.98 -2.10 22.57
C ILE A 8 -27.08 -1.21 23.45
N GLU A 9 -27.66 -0.44 24.38
CA GLU A 9 -26.88 0.41 25.30
C GLU A 9 -25.96 -0.41 26.21
N ARG A 10 -26.43 -1.54 26.68
CA ARG A 10 -25.62 -2.46 27.51
C ARG A 10 -24.45 -3.02 26.68
N GLY A 11 -24.72 -3.51 25.48
CA GLY A 11 -23.67 -4.00 24.58
C GLY A 11 -22.63 -2.91 24.25
N LEU A 12 -23.07 -1.68 23.98
CA LEU A 12 -22.18 -0.54 23.74
C LEU A 12 -21.32 -0.17 24.95
N LYS A 13 -21.86 -0.28 26.19
CA LYS A 13 -21.05 -0.04 27.40
C LYS A 13 -20.00 -1.12 27.61
N GLU A 14 -20.38 -2.39 27.47
CA GLU A 14 -19.46 -3.52 27.55
C GLU A 14 -18.35 -3.45 26.50
N ASP A 15 -18.68 -3.10 25.26
CA ASP A 15 -17.70 -2.92 24.19
C ASP A 15 -16.73 -1.76 24.48
N ARG A 16 -17.22 -0.65 25.03
CA ARG A 16 -16.38 0.49 25.43
C ARG A 16 -15.43 0.13 26.58
N GLU A 17 -15.90 -0.60 27.58
CA GLU A 17 -15.06 -1.05 28.69
C GLU A 17 -14.02 -2.08 28.23
N ASN A 18 -14.40 -3.03 27.40
CA ASN A 18 -13.51 -4.00 26.80
C ASN A 18 -12.45 -3.31 25.91
N ALA A 19 -12.82 -2.31 25.14
CA ALA A 19 -11.88 -1.54 24.31
C ALA A 19 -10.90 -0.71 25.16
N ARG A 20 -11.34 -0.17 26.31
CA ARG A 20 -10.46 0.59 27.22
C ARG A 20 -9.39 -0.31 27.85
N THR A 21 -9.76 -1.50 28.29
CA THR A 21 -8.86 -2.48 28.94
C THR A 21 -8.04 -3.31 27.97
N ALA A 22 -8.43 -3.35 26.66
CA ALA A 22 -7.75 -4.13 25.66
C ALA A 22 -6.30 -3.65 25.46
N SER A 23 -5.37 -4.59 25.53
CA SER A 23 -3.94 -4.36 25.34
C SER A 23 -3.51 -4.81 23.94
N LEU A 24 -2.66 -4.00 23.28
CA LEU A 24 -1.97 -4.38 22.06
C LEU A 24 -0.75 -5.27 22.34
N ARG A 25 -0.39 -5.45 23.62
CA ARG A 25 0.80 -6.20 24.03
C ARG A 25 0.68 -7.67 23.66
N GLY A 26 1.77 -8.22 23.12
CA GLY A 26 1.90 -9.60 22.70
C GLY A 26 3.33 -10.11 22.80
N LYS A 27 3.53 -11.36 22.42
CA LYS A 27 4.83 -12.04 22.54
C LYS A 27 5.84 -11.65 21.43
N MET A 28 5.38 -11.02 20.34
CA MET A 28 6.22 -10.67 19.20
C MET A 28 6.67 -9.21 19.33
N LEU A 29 7.89 -8.98 19.78
CA LEU A 29 8.46 -7.63 19.98
C LEU A 29 7.52 -6.67 20.75
N GLY A 30 6.82 -7.20 21.75
CA GLY A 30 5.94 -6.42 22.61
C GLY A 30 4.51 -6.19 22.07
N LEU A 31 4.19 -6.58 20.83
CA LEU A 31 2.88 -6.41 20.20
C LEU A 31 2.29 -7.76 19.76
N LEU A 32 0.98 -7.76 19.52
CA LEU A 32 0.29 -8.91 18.91
C LEU A 32 0.74 -9.08 17.46
N PRO A 33 0.89 -10.32 16.95
CA PRO A 33 1.30 -10.57 15.55
C PRO A 33 0.42 -9.87 14.51
N VAL A 34 -0.89 -9.80 14.75
CA VAL A 34 -1.83 -9.13 13.85
C VAL A 34 -1.58 -7.61 13.77
N VAL A 35 -1.13 -6.99 14.85
CA VAL A 35 -0.78 -5.56 14.88
C VAL A 35 0.47 -5.32 14.03
N TRP A 36 1.46 -6.22 14.09
CA TRP A 36 2.63 -6.16 13.21
C TRP A 36 2.28 -6.29 11.74
N VAL A 37 1.34 -7.20 11.40
CA VAL A 37 0.84 -7.31 10.01
C VAL A 37 0.22 -5.98 9.56
N GLY A 38 -0.59 -5.34 10.41
CA GLY A 38 -1.17 -4.04 10.08
C GLY A 38 -0.14 -2.93 9.92
N ILE A 39 0.85 -2.85 10.81
CA ILE A 39 1.96 -1.89 10.72
C ILE A 39 2.71 -2.08 9.40
N LEU A 40 3.11 -3.30 9.08
CA LEU A 40 3.88 -3.61 7.88
C LEU A 40 3.07 -3.35 6.59
N LEU A 41 1.77 -3.69 6.56
CA LEU A 41 0.89 -3.34 5.45
C LEU A 41 0.87 -1.82 5.21
N SER A 42 0.68 -1.06 6.29
CA SER A 42 0.65 0.41 6.23
C SER A 42 1.99 1.01 5.79
N MET A 43 3.11 0.45 6.26
CA MET A 43 4.44 0.86 5.83
C MET A 43 4.67 0.54 4.35
N PHE A 44 4.40 -0.68 3.89
CA PHE A 44 4.59 -1.07 2.48
C PHE A 44 3.74 -0.23 1.54
N GLN A 45 2.53 0.18 1.94
CA GLN A 45 1.70 1.07 1.15
C GLN A 45 2.40 2.40 0.83
N GLN A 46 3.28 2.89 1.71
CA GLN A 46 4.03 4.12 1.50
C GLN A 46 5.42 3.88 0.90
N LEU A 47 6.10 2.79 1.29
CA LEU A 47 7.47 2.47 0.85
C LEU A 47 7.58 2.29 -0.67
N VAL A 48 6.49 1.96 -1.37
CA VAL A 48 6.44 1.89 -2.84
C VAL A 48 6.45 3.27 -3.51
N GLY A 49 6.40 4.37 -2.75
CA GLY A 49 6.59 5.73 -3.25
C GLY A 49 5.37 6.35 -3.91
N ILE A 50 4.14 5.91 -3.59
CA ILE A 50 2.92 6.44 -4.24
C ILE A 50 2.78 7.96 -4.10
N ASN A 51 3.02 8.49 -2.91
CA ASN A 51 2.86 9.92 -2.67
C ASN A 51 3.94 10.75 -3.39
N VAL A 52 5.11 10.18 -3.66
CA VAL A 52 6.16 10.80 -4.46
C VAL A 52 5.68 11.09 -5.88
N ILE A 53 4.96 10.13 -6.51
CA ILE A 53 4.39 10.32 -7.85
C ILE A 53 3.44 11.52 -7.89
N PHE A 54 2.67 11.78 -6.81
CA PHE A 54 1.73 12.90 -6.79
C PHE A 54 2.38 14.21 -6.34
N TYR A 55 3.20 14.19 -5.28
CA TYR A 55 3.76 15.41 -4.70
C TYR A 55 4.88 16.01 -5.56
N TYR A 56 5.65 15.17 -6.23
CA TYR A 56 6.80 15.59 -7.05
C TYR A 56 6.60 15.37 -8.55
N SER A 57 5.39 14.99 -8.99
CA SER A 57 5.10 14.67 -10.40
C SER A 57 5.57 15.74 -11.36
N GLN A 58 5.17 16.99 -11.14
CA GLN A 58 5.53 18.10 -12.04
C GLN A 58 7.04 18.32 -12.11
N SER A 59 7.72 18.40 -10.95
CA SER A 59 9.18 18.58 -10.91
C SER A 59 9.93 17.38 -11.47
N LEU A 60 9.43 16.16 -11.26
CA LEU A 60 10.01 14.95 -11.82
C LEU A 60 9.98 14.98 -13.36
N TRP A 61 8.84 15.24 -13.95
CA TRP A 61 8.71 15.26 -15.41
C TRP A 61 9.46 16.44 -16.04
N ALA A 62 9.47 17.61 -15.39
CA ALA A 62 10.28 18.74 -15.80
C ALA A 62 11.78 18.42 -15.78
N SER A 63 12.27 17.74 -14.73
CA SER A 63 13.68 17.40 -14.56
C SER A 63 14.21 16.44 -15.63
N VAL A 64 13.37 15.69 -16.29
CA VAL A 64 13.74 14.76 -17.38
C VAL A 64 13.37 15.27 -18.77
N GLY A 65 13.06 16.55 -18.89
CA GLY A 65 12.97 17.27 -20.18
C GLY A 65 11.57 17.34 -20.81
N PHE A 66 10.50 16.99 -20.08
CA PHE A 66 9.14 17.08 -20.65
C PHE A 66 8.65 18.53 -20.87
N ASP A 67 9.23 19.52 -20.20
CA ASP A 67 8.87 20.94 -20.34
C ASP A 67 9.75 21.72 -21.34
N THR A 68 10.67 21.07 -22.04
CA THR A 68 11.57 21.75 -22.99
C THR A 68 10.80 22.37 -24.17
N THR A 69 9.68 21.79 -24.58
CA THR A 69 8.88 22.25 -25.70
C THR A 69 7.67 23.06 -25.26
N ASN A 70 7.10 22.76 -24.10
CA ASN A 70 5.93 23.43 -23.55
C ASN A 70 5.92 23.31 -22.02
N GLN A 71 6.03 24.44 -21.31
CA GLN A 71 6.09 24.52 -19.84
C GLN A 71 4.85 23.94 -19.11
N SER A 72 3.78 23.62 -19.83
CA SER A 72 2.56 23.04 -19.26
C SER A 72 2.52 21.52 -19.34
N THR A 73 3.47 20.85 -20.00
CA THR A 73 3.39 19.41 -20.27
C THR A 73 3.44 18.60 -18.98
N SER A 74 4.37 18.88 -18.07
CA SER A 74 4.48 18.20 -16.78
C SER A 74 3.24 18.38 -15.90
N PHE A 75 2.61 19.56 -15.97
CA PHE A 75 1.36 19.82 -15.27
C PHE A 75 0.21 18.97 -15.83
N ILE A 76 0.06 18.93 -17.17
CA ILE A 76 -0.97 18.11 -17.83
C ILE A 76 -0.79 16.62 -17.47
N ILE A 77 0.43 16.11 -17.50
CA ILE A 77 0.75 14.72 -17.10
C ILE A 77 0.29 14.47 -15.66
N SER A 78 0.56 15.38 -14.75
CA SER A 78 0.17 15.26 -13.34
C SER A 78 -1.36 15.22 -13.17
N VAL A 79 -2.09 16.05 -13.92
CA VAL A 79 -3.57 16.07 -13.92
C VAL A 79 -4.12 14.75 -14.47
N VAL A 80 -3.60 14.29 -15.62
CA VAL A 80 -4.03 13.01 -16.23
C VAL A 80 -3.79 11.84 -15.28
N THR A 81 -2.61 11.77 -14.67
CA THR A 81 -2.28 10.74 -13.67
C THR A 81 -3.24 10.77 -12.48
N SER A 82 -3.62 11.95 -12.00
CA SER A 82 -4.60 12.10 -10.92
C SER A 82 -6.00 11.66 -11.33
N VAL A 83 -6.44 11.97 -12.54
CA VAL A 83 -7.73 11.49 -13.09
C VAL A 83 -7.74 9.97 -13.21
N ILE A 84 -6.65 9.36 -13.69
CA ILE A 84 -6.49 7.90 -13.76
C ILE A 84 -6.62 7.30 -12.36
N ASN A 85 -5.95 7.87 -11.35
CA ASN A 85 -6.02 7.37 -9.98
C ASN A 85 -7.46 7.35 -9.43
N VAL A 86 -8.21 8.43 -9.62
CA VAL A 86 -9.62 8.51 -9.20
C VAL A 86 -10.47 7.47 -9.94
N ALA A 87 -10.34 7.37 -11.26
CA ALA A 87 -11.10 6.41 -12.05
C ALA A 87 -10.84 4.96 -11.64
N VAL A 88 -9.57 4.62 -11.41
CA VAL A 88 -9.17 3.26 -10.99
C VAL A 88 -9.64 2.93 -9.58
N THR A 89 -9.73 3.91 -8.69
CA THR A 89 -10.27 3.71 -7.34
C THR A 89 -11.75 3.27 -7.41
N PHE A 90 -12.56 3.84 -8.31
CA PHE A 90 -13.93 3.36 -8.52
C PHE A 90 -13.96 1.92 -9.02
N VAL A 91 -13.04 1.53 -9.91
CA VAL A 91 -12.92 0.14 -10.38
C VAL A 91 -12.61 -0.81 -9.20
N ALA A 92 -11.73 -0.41 -8.29
CA ALA A 92 -11.37 -1.20 -7.13
C ALA A 92 -12.58 -1.56 -6.26
N ILE A 93 -13.52 -0.62 -6.06
CA ILE A 93 -14.73 -0.84 -5.24
C ILE A 93 -15.56 -2.03 -5.77
N PHE A 94 -15.66 -2.19 -7.10
CA PHE A 94 -16.40 -3.30 -7.71
C PHE A 94 -15.69 -4.65 -7.61
N PHE A 95 -14.36 -4.66 -7.53
CA PHE A 95 -13.57 -5.89 -7.56
C PHE A 95 -13.20 -6.42 -6.18
N VAL A 96 -13.19 -5.58 -5.13
CA VAL A 96 -12.74 -5.97 -3.78
C VAL A 96 -13.51 -7.15 -3.21
N ASP A 97 -14.84 -7.17 -3.37
CA ASP A 97 -15.70 -8.25 -2.85
C ASP A 97 -15.76 -9.47 -3.79
N LYS A 98 -15.42 -9.30 -5.06
CA LYS A 98 -15.46 -10.38 -6.05
C LYS A 98 -14.18 -11.24 -6.03
N ILE A 99 -13.01 -10.61 -5.97
CA ILE A 99 -11.72 -11.29 -6.09
C ILE A 99 -11.18 -11.69 -4.72
N GLY A 100 -11.33 -10.84 -3.71
CA GLY A 100 -10.74 -11.01 -2.37
C GLY A 100 -9.53 -10.11 -2.15
N ARG A 101 -9.20 -9.90 -0.87
CA ARG A 101 -8.21 -8.89 -0.45
C ARG A 101 -6.79 -9.33 -0.77
N ARG A 102 -6.45 -10.58 -0.43
CA ARG A 102 -5.09 -11.12 -0.63
C ARG A 102 -4.71 -11.26 -2.09
N PRO A 103 -5.52 -11.84 -3.01
CA PRO A 103 -5.18 -11.89 -4.43
C PRO A 103 -5.02 -10.49 -5.05
N LEU A 104 -5.84 -9.52 -4.67
CA LEU A 104 -5.72 -8.14 -5.14
C LEU A 104 -4.41 -7.50 -4.69
N LEU A 105 -4.00 -7.68 -3.42
CA LEU A 105 -2.71 -7.17 -2.95
C LEU A 105 -1.53 -7.83 -3.66
N LEU A 106 -1.59 -9.14 -3.95
CA LEU A 106 -0.53 -9.84 -4.68
C LEU A 106 -0.41 -9.37 -6.13
N THR A 107 -1.54 -9.25 -6.85
CA THR A 107 -1.54 -8.72 -8.22
C THR A 107 -1.08 -7.27 -8.27
N GLY A 108 -1.49 -6.47 -7.28
CA GLY A 108 -1.03 -5.10 -7.10
C GLY A 108 0.48 -5.01 -6.88
N SER A 109 1.03 -5.79 -5.94
CA SER A 109 2.48 -5.81 -5.67
C SER A 109 3.29 -6.22 -6.91
N ALA A 110 2.85 -7.26 -7.64
CA ALA A 110 3.51 -7.69 -8.86
C ALA A 110 3.45 -6.62 -9.95
N GLY A 111 2.27 -6.03 -10.18
CA GLY A 111 2.09 -4.96 -11.15
C GLY A 111 2.89 -3.70 -10.81
N MET A 112 2.91 -3.30 -9.54
CA MET A 112 3.74 -2.19 -9.05
C MET A 112 5.24 -2.47 -9.25
N ALA A 113 5.71 -3.68 -8.95
CA ALA A 113 7.11 -4.04 -9.13
C ALA A 113 7.54 -3.95 -10.60
N VAL A 114 6.72 -4.45 -11.53
CA VAL A 114 6.99 -4.34 -12.98
C VAL A 114 6.98 -2.88 -13.42
N SER A 115 6.00 -2.10 -13.00
CA SER A 115 5.83 -0.70 -13.40
C SER A 115 6.96 0.19 -12.89
N LEU A 116 7.31 0.06 -11.60
CA LEU A 116 8.44 0.79 -11.00
C LEU A 116 9.78 0.35 -11.57
N GLY A 117 9.94 -0.96 -11.86
CA GLY A 117 11.12 -1.49 -12.54
C GLY A 117 11.28 -0.91 -13.95
N LEU A 118 10.18 -0.75 -14.69
CA LEU A 118 10.19 -0.09 -15.99
C LEU A 118 10.61 1.39 -15.87
N MET A 119 10.13 2.10 -14.85
CA MET A 119 10.58 3.46 -14.56
C MET A 119 12.06 3.52 -14.21
N ALA A 120 12.53 2.65 -13.31
CA ALA A 120 13.95 2.58 -12.93
C ALA A 120 14.85 2.32 -14.15
N LEU A 121 14.44 1.38 -15.02
CA LEU A 121 15.14 1.09 -16.28
C LEU A 121 15.12 2.30 -17.23
N SER A 122 13.99 2.97 -17.36
CA SER A 122 13.90 4.16 -18.22
C SER A 122 14.80 5.28 -17.72
N PHE A 123 14.79 5.57 -16.42
CA PHE A 123 15.66 6.60 -15.84
C PHE A 123 17.16 6.23 -15.86
N SER A 124 17.52 4.95 -15.92
CA SER A 124 18.92 4.54 -16.11
C SER A 124 19.49 4.89 -17.49
N GLN A 125 18.62 5.19 -18.45
CA GLN A 125 19.00 5.61 -19.82
C GLN A 125 19.02 7.14 -19.98
N ALA A 126 18.83 7.90 -18.89
CA ALA A 126 18.91 9.35 -18.94
C ALA A 126 20.32 9.81 -19.35
N VAL A 127 20.38 10.71 -20.30
CA VAL A 127 21.64 11.31 -20.81
C VAL A 127 21.68 12.77 -20.38
N VAL A 128 22.80 13.18 -19.81
CA VAL A 128 23.03 14.60 -19.48
C VAL A 128 23.48 15.31 -20.75
N THR A 129 22.66 16.24 -21.23
CA THR A 129 22.98 17.10 -22.39
C THR A 129 23.87 18.28 -21.97
N ASP A 130 24.46 18.98 -22.94
CA ASP A 130 25.38 20.12 -22.72
C ASP A 130 24.79 21.25 -21.85
N GLY A 131 23.48 21.27 -21.61
CA GLY A 131 22.79 22.15 -20.68
C GLY A 131 22.71 21.67 -19.24
N GLY A 132 23.31 20.52 -18.87
CA GLY A 132 23.34 19.96 -17.52
C GLY A 132 22.03 19.33 -17.05
N THR A 133 20.96 19.34 -17.87
CA THR A 133 19.68 18.70 -17.54
C THR A 133 19.63 17.26 -18.06
N PRO A 134 19.28 16.25 -17.21
CA PRO A 134 19.05 14.91 -17.70
C PRO A 134 17.87 14.87 -18.66
N GLN A 135 18.04 14.19 -19.77
CA GLN A 135 16.93 13.95 -20.74
C GLN A 135 16.80 12.47 -21.01
N LEU A 136 15.56 12.02 -21.24
CA LEU A 136 15.26 10.65 -21.63
C LEU A 136 15.20 10.55 -23.16
N PRO A 137 16.22 9.96 -23.81
CA PRO A 137 16.29 9.91 -25.28
C PRO A 137 15.27 8.92 -25.86
N GLY A 138 14.73 9.24 -27.03
CA GLY A 138 13.89 8.34 -27.83
C GLY A 138 12.63 7.87 -27.10
N ALA A 139 12.45 6.57 -27.00
CA ALA A 139 11.25 5.96 -26.39
C ALA A 139 11.27 5.92 -24.86
N TRP A 140 12.39 6.22 -24.19
CA TRP A 140 12.51 6.09 -22.73
C TRP A 140 11.63 7.06 -21.94
N GLY A 141 11.40 8.26 -22.45
CA GLY A 141 10.45 9.21 -21.88
C GLY A 141 9.01 8.67 -21.85
N PRO A 142 8.42 8.32 -23.00
CA PRO A 142 7.12 7.64 -23.06
C PRO A 142 7.04 6.36 -22.23
N LEU A 143 8.08 5.53 -22.20
CA LEU A 143 8.12 4.32 -21.38
C LEU A 143 8.09 4.62 -19.88
N ALA A 144 8.82 5.62 -19.42
CA ALA A 144 8.76 6.07 -18.02
C ALA A 144 7.36 6.55 -17.65
N LEU A 145 6.70 7.30 -18.55
CA LEU A 145 5.34 7.80 -18.36
C LEU A 145 4.32 6.66 -18.32
N VAL A 146 4.44 5.68 -19.21
CA VAL A 146 3.61 4.46 -19.18
C VAL A 146 3.84 3.71 -17.87
N GLY A 147 5.08 3.52 -17.44
CA GLY A 147 5.42 2.89 -16.16
C GLY A 147 4.76 3.59 -14.97
N ALA A 148 4.84 4.93 -14.93
CA ALA A 148 4.23 5.73 -13.86
C ALA A 148 2.70 5.55 -13.80
N ASN A 149 2.02 5.62 -14.94
CA ASN A 149 0.57 5.45 -14.98
C ASN A 149 0.13 4.01 -14.68
N LEU A 150 0.87 3.00 -15.17
CA LEU A 150 0.63 1.60 -14.79
C LEU A 150 0.80 1.39 -13.28
N PHE A 151 1.83 1.98 -12.67
CA PHE A 151 2.02 1.93 -11.22
C PHE A 151 0.79 2.53 -10.48
N VAL A 152 0.31 3.70 -10.91
CA VAL A 152 -0.88 4.34 -10.32
C VAL A 152 -2.13 3.46 -10.50
N ILE A 153 -2.28 2.81 -11.66
CA ILE A 153 -3.38 1.88 -11.91
C ILE A 153 -3.32 0.68 -10.97
N PHE A 154 -2.17 0.01 -10.87
CA PHE A 154 -2.03 -1.15 -9.99
C PHE A 154 -2.18 -0.78 -8.52
N PHE A 155 -1.61 0.34 -8.09
CA PHE A 155 -1.77 0.83 -6.73
C PHE A 155 -3.22 1.21 -6.42
N GLY A 156 -3.82 2.05 -7.26
CA GLY A 156 -5.18 2.58 -7.06
C GLY A 156 -6.27 1.52 -7.12
N ALA A 157 -6.07 0.47 -7.96
CA ALA A 157 -7.00 -0.66 -8.03
C ALA A 157 -6.85 -1.65 -6.85
N THR A 158 -5.74 -1.60 -6.11
CA THR A 158 -5.43 -2.63 -5.11
C THR A 158 -4.97 -2.02 -3.78
N TRP A 159 -3.70 -1.72 -3.62
CA TRP A 159 -3.10 -1.29 -2.36
C TRP A 159 -3.73 -0.03 -1.76
N GLY A 160 -4.16 0.92 -2.60
CA GLY A 160 -4.80 2.15 -2.14
C GLY A 160 -6.00 1.88 -1.21
N PRO A 161 -7.10 1.34 -1.72
CA PRO A 161 -8.30 1.07 -0.93
C PRO A 161 -8.20 -0.20 -0.08
N ILE A 162 -7.57 -1.29 -0.59
CA ILE A 162 -7.62 -2.62 0.04
C ILE A 162 -6.91 -2.65 1.39
N VAL A 163 -5.81 -1.93 1.56
CA VAL A 163 -5.10 -1.90 2.85
C VAL A 163 -6.02 -1.40 3.96
N TRP A 164 -6.79 -0.34 3.74
CA TRP A 164 -7.71 0.20 4.74
C TRP A 164 -8.86 -0.75 5.05
N VAL A 165 -9.43 -1.39 4.02
CA VAL A 165 -10.47 -2.42 4.19
C VAL A 165 -9.92 -3.58 5.01
N LEU A 166 -8.76 -4.09 4.62
CA LEU A 166 -8.13 -5.23 5.30
C LEU A 166 -7.77 -4.91 6.76
N LEU A 167 -7.24 -3.72 7.06
CA LEU A 167 -6.95 -3.29 8.43
C LEU A 167 -8.24 -3.26 9.28
N GLY A 168 -9.37 -2.84 8.71
CA GLY A 168 -10.67 -2.89 9.37
C GLY A 168 -11.16 -4.31 9.64
N GLU A 169 -10.79 -5.27 8.80
CA GLU A 169 -11.24 -6.67 8.87
C GLU A 169 -10.34 -7.56 9.75
N ILE A 170 -9.00 -7.36 9.71
CA ILE A 170 -8.06 -8.24 10.44
C ILE A 170 -7.96 -7.95 11.93
N PHE A 171 -8.30 -6.74 12.37
CA PHE A 171 -8.19 -6.40 13.77
C PHE A 171 -9.44 -6.81 14.54
N PRO A 172 -9.29 -7.63 15.62
CA PRO A 172 -10.38 -7.94 16.55
C PRO A 172 -11.06 -6.69 17.08
N ASN A 173 -12.38 -6.73 17.25
CA ASN A 173 -13.19 -5.58 17.72
C ASN A 173 -12.61 -4.90 18.96
N ARG A 174 -12.14 -5.71 19.94
CA ARG A 174 -11.58 -5.23 21.21
C ARG A 174 -10.40 -4.28 21.04
N ILE A 175 -9.52 -4.50 20.05
CA ILE A 175 -8.28 -3.75 19.86
C ILE A 175 -8.31 -2.86 18.61
N ARG A 176 -9.35 -2.97 17.76
CA ARG A 176 -9.41 -2.37 16.42
C ARG A 176 -9.05 -0.89 16.41
N GLY A 177 -9.68 -0.07 17.25
CA GLY A 177 -9.42 1.36 17.28
C GLY A 177 -7.96 1.71 17.61
N LYS A 178 -7.38 1.04 18.62
CA LYS A 178 -5.98 1.24 19.00
C LYS A 178 -5.02 0.73 17.91
N ALA A 179 -5.31 -0.44 17.34
CA ALA A 179 -4.48 -1.06 16.30
C ALA A 179 -4.51 -0.25 14.99
N LEU A 180 -5.68 0.26 14.57
CA LEU A 180 -5.80 1.19 13.44
C LEU A 180 -5.02 2.48 13.67
N GLY A 181 -5.08 3.04 14.89
CA GLY A 181 -4.30 4.24 15.24
C GLY A 181 -2.79 4.02 15.11
N VAL A 182 -2.28 2.87 15.59
CA VAL A 182 -0.85 2.51 15.48
C VAL A 182 -0.47 2.26 14.01
N ALA A 183 -1.29 1.55 13.25
CA ALA A 183 -1.06 1.29 11.82
C ALA A 183 -1.06 2.61 11.01
N ALA A 184 -2.01 3.51 11.28
CA ALA A 184 -2.06 4.84 10.66
C ALA A 184 -0.84 5.69 11.03
N ALA A 185 -0.40 5.68 12.29
CA ALA A 185 0.81 6.38 12.71
C ALA A 185 2.04 5.87 11.96
N ALA A 186 2.20 4.54 11.86
CA ALA A 186 3.28 3.94 11.08
C ALA A 186 3.23 4.33 9.59
N GLN A 187 2.03 4.38 9.01
CA GLN A 187 1.82 4.82 7.63
C GLN A 187 2.29 6.26 7.41
N TRP A 188 1.85 7.19 8.25
CA TRP A 188 2.19 8.60 8.09
C TRP A 188 3.66 8.91 8.40
N LEU A 189 4.25 8.21 9.37
CA LEU A 189 5.71 8.30 9.62
C LEU A 189 6.51 7.79 8.43
N THR A 190 6.09 6.68 7.82
CA THR A 190 6.74 6.15 6.61
C THR A 190 6.55 7.09 5.43
N ASN A 191 5.34 7.66 5.24
CA ASN A 191 5.08 8.66 4.22
C ASN A 191 6.00 9.87 4.38
N PHE A 192 6.11 10.41 5.58
CA PHE A 192 7.00 11.51 5.90
C PHE A 192 8.46 11.15 5.52
N ALA A 193 8.98 10.01 5.98
CA ALA A 193 10.34 9.58 5.68
C ALA A 193 10.61 9.47 4.17
N ILE A 194 9.69 8.85 3.41
CA ILE A 194 9.81 8.69 1.96
C ILE A 194 9.75 10.05 1.25
N THR A 195 8.84 10.92 1.66
CA THR A 195 8.68 12.25 1.03
C THR A 195 9.89 13.14 1.28
N GLU A 196 10.39 13.17 2.51
CA GLU A 196 11.56 13.98 2.89
C GLU A 196 12.88 13.46 2.28
N THR A 197 13.00 12.15 2.09
CA THR A 197 14.23 11.57 1.51
C THR A 197 14.23 11.59 -0.02
N PHE A 198 13.07 11.73 -0.67
CA PHE A 198 12.97 11.69 -2.13
C PHE A 198 13.84 12.75 -2.85
N PRO A 199 13.86 14.03 -2.45
CA PRO A 199 14.71 15.03 -3.15
C PRO A 199 16.18 14.66 -3.14
N ALA A 200 16.70 14.14 -2.01
CA ALA A 200 18.09 13.70 -1.90
C ALA A 200 18.37 12.46 -2.75
N LEU A 201 17.48 11.47 -2.71
CA LEU A 201 17.60 10.24 -3.49
C LEU A 201 17.48 10.49 -5.00
N SER A 202 16.53 11.30 -5.42
CA SER A 202 16.32 11.66 -6.83
C SER A 202 17.45 12.52 -7.38
N GLY A 203 18.02 13.41 -6.55
CA GLY A 203 19.22 14.19 -6.87
C GLY A 203 20.46 13.31 -7.02
N PHE A 204 20.56 12.20 -6.30
CA PHE A 204 21.62 11.22 -6.47
C PHE A 204 21.39 10.37 -7.75
N SER A 205 20.23 9.72 -7.88
CA SER A 205 19.87 8.95 -9.06
C SER A 205 18.38 8.58 -9.06
N LEU A 206 17.63 9.01 -10.07
CA LEU A 206 16.24 8.57 -10.27
C LEU A 206 16.14 7.05 -10.48
N ALA A 207 17.07 6.47 -11.24
CA ALA A 207 17.11 5.02 -11.48
C ALA A 207 17.28 4.24 -10.18
N PHE A 208 18.18 4.67 -9.29
CA PHE A 208 18.36 4.07 -7.96
C PHE A 208 17.09 4.23 -7.10
N THR A 209 16.51 5.42 -7.09
CA THR A 209 15.31 5.73 -6.27
C THR A 209 14.13 4.83 -6.67
N TYR A 210 13.83 4.74 -7.95
CA TYR A 210 12.74 3.87 -8.44
C TYR A 210 13.11 2.39 -8.35
N GLY A 211 14.39 2.03 -8.43
CA GLY A 211 14.89 0.69 -8.13
C GLY A 211 14.64 0.29 -6.68
N LEU A 212 14.85 1.20 -5.73
CA LEU A 212 14.55 1.00 -4.32
C LEU A 212 13.03 0.80 -4.09
N TYR A 213 12.18 1.59 -4.74
CA TYR A 213 10.72 1.39 -4.65
C TYR A 213 10.28 0.07 -5.30
N THR A 214 10.92 -0.34 -6.40
CA THR A 214 10.73 -1.67 -6.99
C THR A 214 11.06 -2.78 -6.01
N PHE A 215 12.18 -2.67 -5.30
CA PHE A 215 12.57 -3.63 -4.26
C PHE A 215 11.49 -3.71 -3.15
N PHE A 216 10.98 -2.60 -2.67
CA PHE A 216 9.90 -2.62 -1.67
C PHE A 216 8.59 -3.22 -2.21
N ALA A 217 8.26 -3.01 -3.48
CA ALA A 217 7.12 -3.64 -4.11
C ALA A 217 7.29 -5.18 -4.19
N LEU A 218 8.49 -5.67 -4.51
CA LEU A 218 8.81 -7.10 -4.47
C LEU A 218 8.73 -7.67 -3.05
N VAL A 219 9.31 -6.98 -2.08
CA VAL A 219 9.24 -7.41 -0.67
C VAL A 219 7.80 -7.44 -0.18
N SER A 220 6.97 -6.45 -0.57
CA SER A 220 5.54 -6.44 -0.25
C SER A 220 4.79 -7.63 -0.83
N PHE A 221 5.16 -8.09 -2.03
CA PHE A 221 4.58 -9.31 -2.61
C PHE A 221 4.83 -10.53 -1.73
N PHE A 222 6.08 -10.74 -1.33
CA PHE A 222 6.42 -11.87 -0.46
C PHE A 222 5.80 -11.72 0.93
N PHE A 223 5.76 -10.52 1.47
CA PHE A 223 5.10 -10.26 2.74
C PHE A 223 3.61 -10.62 2.68
N VAL A 224 2.88 -10.16 1.67
CA VAL A 224 1.48 -10.52 1.48
C VAL A 224 1.31 -12.03 1.28
N PHE A 225 2.20 -12.64 0.51
CA PHE A 225 2.14 -14.08 0.24
C PHE A 225 2.29 -14.93 1.50
N PHE A 226 3.18 -14.57 2.42
CA PHE A 226 3.47 -15.37 3.61
C PHE A 226 2.69 -14.95 4.86
N ALA A 227 2.41 -13.66 5.04
CA ALA A 227 1.92 -13.13 6.30
C ALA A 227 0.45 -12.66 6.27
N VAL A 228 -0.11 -12.33 5.10
CA VAL A 228 -1.47 -11.77 5.01
C VAL A 228 -2.49 -12.88 4.75
N PRO A 229 -3.46 -13.08 5.65
CA PRO A 229 -4.54 -14.03 5.45
C PRO A 229 -5.59 -13.48 4.46
N GLU A 230 -6.35 -14.37 3.81
CA GLU A 230 -7.54 -13.97 3.07
C GLU A 230 -8.71 -13.76 4.04
N THR A 231 -9.37 -12.61 3.90
CA THR A 231 -10.49 -12.21 4.78
C THR A 231 -11.85 -12.33 4.10
N LYS A 232 -11.89 -12.50 2.78
CA LYS A 232 -13.14 -12.62 2.01
C LYS A 232 -14.04 -13.72 2.57
N GLY A 233 -15.30 -13.38 2.87
CA GLY A 233 -16.33 -14.33 3.32
C GLY A 233 -16.16 -14.82 4.76
N ARG A 234 -15.28 -14.22 5.57
CA ARG A 234 -15.12 -14.53 7.00
C ARG A 234 -15.86 -13.52 7.86
N SER A 235 -16.52 -14.00 8.92
CA SER A 235 -17.11 -13.10 9.92
C SER A 235 -16.01 -12.51 10.82
N LEU A 236 -16.24 -11.32 11.35
CA LEU A 236 -15.30 -10.63 12.25
C LEU A 236 -15.03 -11.45 13.52
N GLU A 237 -16.02 -12.19 14.02
CA GLU A 237 -15.88 -13.08 15.18
C GLU A 237 -14.96 -14.26 14.89
N SER A 238 -14.96 -14.77 13.64
CA SER A 238 -14.08 -15.87 13.23
C SER A 238 -12.61 -15.45 13.12
N MET A 239 -12.33 -14.14 13.05
CA MET A 239 -10.97 -13.59 12.98
C MET A 239 -10.20 -13.71 14.28
N ASP A 240 -10.88 -13.76 15.44
CA ASP A 240 -10.25 -13.98 16.75
C ASP A 240 -9.51 -15.33 16.84
N SER A 241 -9.92 -16.31 16.04
CA SER A 241 -9.32 -17.65 15.98
C SER A 241 -8.18 -17.78 14.94
N LEU A 242 -7.94 -16.76 14.09
CA LEU A 242 -6.90 -16.82 13.07
C LEU A 242 -5.51 -16.74 13.69
N LYS A 243 -4.77 -17.86 13.61
CA LYS A 243 -3.32 -17.85 13.83
C LYS A 243 -2.68 -17.16 12.61
N VAL A 244 -2.23 -15.94 12.79
CA VAL A 244 -1.59 -15.09 11.77
C VAL A 244 -0.28 -15.69 11.22
N VAL A 245 0.23 -16.73 11.84
CA VAL A 245 1.38 -17.49 11.35
C VAL A 245 0.92 -18.91 11.03
N ARG A 246 0.98 -19.29 9.78
CA ARG A 246 0.72 -20.64 9.26
C ARG A 246 1.69 -21.63 9.90
N LYS A 247 1.33 -22.18 11.07
CA LYS A 247 2.00 -23.33 11.65
C LYS A 247 1.55 -24.55 10.82
N ASN A 248 2.49 -25.24 10.20
CA ASN A 248 2.33 -26.42 9.35
C ASN A 248 1.06 -27.22 9.60
N SER A 249 0.25 -27.36 8.58
CA SER A 249 -0.91 -28.26 8.49
C SER A 249 -0.49 -29.72 8.39
N ARG A 250 0.15 -30.24 9.45
CA ARG A 250 0.52 -31.67 9.58
C ARG A 250 -0.03 -32.34 10.85
N GLN A 251 -1.07 -31.80 11.46
CA GLN A 251 -1.72 -32.45 12.62
C GLN A 251 -3.26 -32.33 12.53
N ALA A 252 -3.84 -32.83 11.47
CA ALA A 252 -5.30 -32.99 11.37
C ALA A 252 -5.68 -34.29 10.60
N VAL A 253 -4.94 -35.38 10.80
CA VAL A 253 -5.24 -36.68 10.19
C VAL A 253 -5.46 -37.78 11.26
N ASP A 254 -5.26 -37.53 12.53
CA ASP A 254 -5.48 -38.51 13.59
C ASP A 254 -6.56 -38.01 14.59
N ALA A 255 -7.83 -38.11 14.21
CA ALA A 255 -8.96 -38.20 15.13
C ALA A 255 -9.58 -39.59 14.93
N PRO A 256 -9.56 -40.47 15.94
CA PRO A 256 -10.23 -41.76 15.84
C PRO A 256 -11.76 -41.57 15.87
N ARG A 257 -12.43 -42.43 15.11
CA ARG A 257 -13.89 -42.55 14.97
C ARG A 257 -14.56 -42.90 16.27
#